data_248d21efd32b652feea3222269a237ea
#
_entry.id   248d21efd32b652feea3222269a237ea
#
_cell.length_a   1.000
_cell.length_b   1.000
_cell.length_c   1.000
_cell.angle_alpha   90.00
_cell.angle_beta   90.00
_cell.angle_gamma   90.00
#
_symmetry.space_group_name_H-M   'P 1'
#
loop_
_entity.id
_entity.type
_entity.pdbx_description
1 polymer ?
#
loop_
_entity_poly.entity_id
_entity_poly.type
_entity_poly.pdbx_seq_one_letter_code
_entity_poly.pdbx_strand_id
1 'polypeptide(L)'
;MYTTIKKQADEYRKAKNYIEALPLYKQLWEEYRESCGVWEGWAYAFCLKQQKDYKKSLDICREVYMLDSNFKNIKDVYAWSIYYTEIGLQAINNETQFFKAGNGILKLSTQEDKSVIQEVNYPCIYTMTVFKILEYLNDKAIYPTDKILEWTDKLNFEFLDNNPYSFTDKEGKTRELAPKKEQYYMWRTKALLEKQLYQECIELCENALHIFEKFHYSNDVWFARRISLSYKGLGQPETALEQLKTLLKRKNEWFIQKEIAEIYLEQGDKDQALKFALDSALNFGDADKKMNLYLLLVDILQKQGKTDEARKHIEFICKIRQENQWKMDNDLHQQITLFSIDLSKLSDLRVIHKELRQIWDNLKFEGQDKLKGIIRNILPNGNAGFIEIDKGKSYYFQTRDFKGKKDLINQGQKVTFFLADSFDKKKNQVTKNAINIKPIF
;
A
#
# COMPACT_ATOMS: atom_id res chain seq x y z
N MET A 1 -26.86 -24.65 49.93
CA MET A 1 -26.90 -24.97 48.49
C MET A 1 -26.02 -24.01 47.70
N TYR A 2 -26.21 -22.66 47.78
CA TYR A 2 -25.38 -21.67 47.12
C TYR A 2 -23.86 -21.89 47.31
N THR A 3 -23.39 -21.98 48.55
CA THR A 3 -21.95 -22.14 48.88
C THR A 3 -21.32 -23.41 48.28
N THR A 4 -22.09 -24.48 48.22
CA THR A 4 -21.62 -25.76 47.63
C THR A 4 -21.47 -25.64 46.12
N ILE A 5 -22.48 -25.08 45.44
CA ILE A 5 -22.47 -24.87 44.00
C ILE A 5 -21.33 -23.92 43.62
N LYS A 6 -21.16 -22.80 44.35
CA LYS A 6 -20.08 -21.84 44.14
C LYS A 6 -18.70 -22.48 44.27
N LYS A 7 -18.47 -23.29 45.34
CA LYS A 7 -17.21 -23.98 45.56
C LYS A 7 -16.87 -24.90 44.38
N GLN A 8 -17.84 -25.70 43.93
CA GLN A 8 -17.68 -26.60 42.82
C GLN A 8 -17.41 -25.88 41.50
N ALA A 9 -18.13 -24.77 41.23
CA ALA A 9 -17.94 -23.95 40.05
C ALA A 9 -16.52 -23.34 40.01
N ASP A 10 -16.05 -22.83 41.15
CA ASP A 10 -14.72 -22.29 41.31
C ASP A 10 -13.61 -23.32 41.11
N GLU A 11 -13.81 -24.56 41.62
CA GLU A 11 -12.89 -25.70 41.41
C GLU A 11 -12.76 -26.03 39.93
N TYR A 12 -13.85 -26.17 39.22
CA TYR A 12 -13.86 -26.43 37.78
C TYR A 12 -13.19 -25.27 36.99
N ARG A 13 -13.51 -24.02 37.28
CA ARG A 13 -12.91 -22.86 36.64
C ARG A 13 -11.40 -22.80 36.84
N LYS A 14 -10.92 -23.03 38.07
CA LYS A 14 -9.47 -23.07 38.40
C LYS A 14 -8.75 -24.20 37.70
N ALA A 15 -9.43 -25.35 37.51
CA ALA A 15 -8.96 -26.50 36.75
C ALA A 15 -9.08 -26.29 35.23
N LYS A 16 -9.52 -25.09 34.76
CA LYS A 16 -9.77 -24.75 33.35
C LYS A 16 -10.82 -25.62 32.67
N ASN A 17 -11.65 -26.33 33.45
CA ASN A 17 -12.80 -27.11 32.96
C ASN A 17 -14.02 -26.20 32.86
N TYR A 18 -14.02 -25.33 31.85
CA TYR A 18 -15.07 -24.31 31.70
C TYR A 18 -16.42 -24.89 31.27
N ILE A 19 -16.45 -26.09 30.66
CA ILE A 19 -17.68 -26.77 30.26
C ILE A 19 -18.48 -27.13 31.50
N GLU A 20 -17.84 -27.70 32.51
CA GLU A 20 -18.52 -28.11 33.78
C GLU A 20 -18.75 -26.88 34.70
N ALA A 21 -17.89 -25.87 34.65
CA ALA A 21 -18.07 -24.66 35.45
C ALA A 21 -19.29 -23.85 35.01
N LEU A 22 -19.54 -23.78 33.70
CA LEU A 22 -20.52 -22.89 33.10
C LEU A 22 -21.97 -23.11 33.62
N PRO A 23 -22.54 -24.33 33.61
CA PRO A 23 -23.88 -24.55 34.10
C PRO A 23 -24.04 -24.17 35.57
N LEU A 24 -23.00 -24.37 36.39
CA LEU A 24 -23.02 -24.02 37.81
C LEU A 24 -23.03 -22.50 38.02
N TYR A 25 -22.18 -21.75 37.27
CA TYR A 25 -22.22 -20.27 37.33
C TYR A 25 -23.52 -19.70 36.77
N LYS A 26 -24.08 -20.34 35.73
CA LYS A 26 -25.40 -19.98 35.23
C LYS A 26 -26.47 -20.15 36.32
N GLN A 27 -26.50 -21.32 36.99
CA GLN A 27 -27.41 -21.60 38.07
C GLN A 27 -27.27 -20.56 39.21
N LEU A 28 -26.04 -20.27 39.63
CA LEU A 28 -25.79 -19.21 40.63
C LEU A 28 -26.35 -17.87 40.21
N TRP A 29 -26.13 -17.45 38.96
CA TRP A 29 -26.55 -16.17 38.45
C TRP A 29 -28.06 -16.02 38.26
N GLU A 30 -28.74 -17.09 37.86
CA GLU A 30 -30.18 -17.11 37.59
C GLU A 30 -31.02 -17.39 38.87
N GLU A 31 -30.60 -18.35 39.68
CA GLU A 31 -31.38 -18.81 40.83
C GLU A 31 -31.01 -18.15 42.18
N TYR A 32 -29.74 -17.69 42.30
CA TYR A 32 -29.21 -17.11 43.54
C TYR A 32 -28.71 -15.66 43.31
N ARG A 33 -29.38 -14.92 42.46
CA ARG A 33 -28.92 -13.59 41.99
C ARG A 33 -28.62 -12.63 43.12
N GLU A 34 -29.45 -12.59 44.17
CA GLU A 34 -29.28 -11.72 45.34
C GLU A 34 -28.01 -12.03 46.15
N SER A 35 -27.54 -13.28 46.08
CA SER A 35 -26.34 -13.73 46.78
C SER A 35 -25.07 -13.58 45.91
N CYS A 36 -25.22 -13.24 44.63
CA CYS A 36 -24.12 -13.06 43.68
C CYS A 36 -23.66 -11.64 43.64
N GLY A 37 -22.35 -11.45 43.73
CA GLY A 37 -21.68 -10.15 43.55
C GLY A 37 -20.87 -10.09 42.25
N VAL A 38 -19.96 -9.12 42.18
CA VAL A 38 -19.10 -8.87 41.02
C VAL A 38 -18.18 -10.06 40.68
N TRP A 39 -17.80 -10.86 41.69
CA TRP A 39 -16.90 -12.00 41.50
C TRP A 39 -17.59 -13.17 40.80
N GLU A 40 -18.82 -13.51 41.18
CA GLU A 40 -19.60 -14.55 40.53
C GLU A 40 -19.95 -14.20 39.10
N GLY A 41 -20.40 -12.96 38.91
CA GLY A 41 -20.68 -12.44 37.56
C GLY A 41 -19.44 -12.41 36.66
N TRP A 42 -18.30 -11.98 37.18
CA TRP A 42 -17.03 -12.05 36.46
C TRP A 42 -16.66 -13.48 36.09
N ALA A 43 -16.74 -14.41 37.02
CA ALA A 43 -16.39 -15.80 36.78
C ALA A 43 -17.28 -16.42 35.70
N TYR A 44 -18.58 -16.10 35.74
CA TYR A 44 -19.54 -16.52 34.71
C TYR A 44 -19.20 -15.94 33.35
N ALA A 45 -19.01 -14.60 33.24
CA ALA A 45 -18.63 -13.96 32.00
C ALA A 45 -17.31 -14.50 31.46
N PHE A 46 -16.33 -14.76 32.33
CA PHE A 46 -15.05 -15.32 31.97
C PHE A 46 -15.21 -16.74 31.38
N CYS A 47 -15.99 -17.63 31.99
CA CYS A 47 -16.24 -18.96 31.47
C CYS A 47 -16.96 -18.92 30.12
N LEU A 48 -17.94 -18.03 29.95
CA LEU A 48 -18.60 -17.77 28.66
C LEU A 48 -17.62 -17.37 27.57
N LYS A 49 -16.72 -16.43 27.89
CA LYS A 49 -15.65 -15.97 26.96
C LYS A 49 -14.75 -17.14 26.56
N GLN A 50 -14.34 -17.99 27.50
CA GLN A 50 -13.49 -19.15 27.20
C GLN A 50 -14.20 -20.19 26.31
N GLN A 51 -15.52 -20.31 26.42
CA GLN A 51 -16.35 -21.14 25.55
C GLN A 51 -16.79 -20.43 24.25
N LYS A 52 -16.26 -19.22 23.99
CA LYS A 52 -16.54 -18.39 22.81
C LYS A 52 -18.00 -17.92 22.69
N ASP A 53 -18.78 -17.98 23.76
CA ASP A 53 -20.12 -17.36 23.83
C ASP A 53 -19.96 -15.87 24.21
N TYR A 54 -19.34 -15.14 23.27
CA TYR A 54 -18.96 -13.74 23.49
C TYR A 54 -20.19 -12.83 23.71
N LYS A 55 -21.32 -13.15 23.07
CA LYS A 55 -22.54 -12.35 23.18
C LYS A 55 -23.12 -12.42 24.60
N LYS A 56 -23.29 -13.62 25.13
CA LYS A 56 -23.73 -13.76 26.53
C LYS A 56 -22.72 -13.24 27.52
N SER A 57 -21.41 -13.48 27.26
CA SER A 57 -20.35 -12.89 28.08
C SER A 57 -20.48 -11.37 28.14
N LEU A 58 -20.76 -10.73 27.00
CA LEU A 58 -20.94 -9.28 26.90
C LEU A 58 -22.14 -8.80 27.74
N ASP A 59 -23.26 -9.52 27.73
CA ASP A 59 -24.44 -9.16 28.51
C ASP A 59 -24.17 -9.24 30.02
N ILE A 60 -23.55 -10.34 30.48
CA ILE A 60 -23.14 -10.47 31.90
C ILE A 60 -22.11 -9.40 32.29
N CYS A 61 -21.14 -9.09 31.41
CA CYS A 61 -20.17 -8.02 31.67
C CYS A 61 -20.84 -6.68 31.90
N ARG A 62 -21.88 -6.34 31.13
CA ARG A 62 -22.64 -5.09 31.32
C ARG A 62 -23.31 -5.04 32.69
N GLU A 63 -23.94 -6.13 33.09
CA GLU A 63 -24.57 -6.22 34.44
C GLU A 63 -23.53 -6.03 35.55
N VAL A 64 -22.40 -6.76 35.49
CA VAL A 64 -21.34 -6.66 36.50
C VAL A 64 -20.71 -5.27 36.53
N TYR A 65 -20.48 -4.65 35.35
CA TYR A 65 -19.94 -3.31 35.25
C TYR A 65 -20.88 -2.25 35.82
N MET A 66 -22.21 -2.46 35.76
CA MET A 66 -23.19 -1.60 36.43
C MET A 66 -23.17 -1.76 37.97
N LEU A 67 -22.84 -2.95 38.48
CA LEU A 67 -22.69 -3.17 39.92
C LEU A 67 -21.43 -2.48 40.47
N ASP A 68 -20.31 -2.58 39.76
CA ASP A 68 -19.07 -1.90 40.13
C ASP A 68 -18.21 -1.64 38.87
N SER A 69 -18.23 -0.39 38.41
CA SER A 69 -17.45 0.06 37.25
C SER A 69 -15.94 0.12 37.49
N ASN A 70 -15.50 0.04 38.77
CA ASN A 70 -14.08 0.05 39.14
C ASN A 70 -13.48 -1.36 39.24
N PHE A 71 -14.30 -2.40 39.20
CA PHE A 71 -13.83 -3.78 39.30
C PHE A 71 -12.94 -4.15 38.10
N LYS A 72 -11.61 -4.21 38.32
CA LYS A 72 -10.63 -4.38 37.27
C LYS A 72 -10.80 -5.65 36.45
N ASN A 73 -11.13 -6.77 37.11
CA ASN A 73 -11.21 -8.09 36.45
C ASN A 73 -12.32 -8.14 35.39
N ILE A 74 -13.43 -7.42 35.60
CA ILE A 74 -14.49 -7.40 34.60
C ILE A 74 -14.10 -6.59 33.37
N LYS A 75 -13.30 -5.51 33.52
CA LYS A 75 -12.91 -4.64 32.42
C LYS A 75 -12.20 -5.41 31.31
N ASP A 76 -11.28 -6.34 31.68
CA ASP A 76 -10.59 -7.16 30.67
C ASP A 76 -11.57 -8.09 29.92
N VAL A 77 -12.39 -8.82 30.66
CA VAL A 77 -13.37 -9.75 30.05
C VAL A 77 -14.36 -8.96 29.17
N TYR A 78 -14.79 -7.79 29.63
CA TYR A 78 -15.71 -6.91 28.90
C TYR A 78 -15.08 -6.39 27.61
N ALA A 79 -13.85 -5.88 27.66
CA ALA A 79 -13.13 -5.39 26.48
C ALA A 79 -12.98 -6.49 25.42
N TRP A 80 -12.56 -7.69 25.83
CA TRP A 80 -12.45 -8.84 24.91
C TRP A 80 -13.80 -9.29 24.35
N SER A 81 -14.87 -9.27 25.17
CA SER A 81 -16.21 -9.63 24.70
C SER A 81 -16.72 -8.64 23.65
N ILE A 82 -16.52 -7.33 23.87
CA ILE A 82 -16.83 -6.31 22.86
C ILE A 82 -15.99 -6.55 21.60
N TYR A 83 -14.70 -6.83 21.75
CA TYR A 83 -13.81 -7.05 20.60
C TYR A 83 -14.30 -8.16 19.69
N TYR A 84 -14.62 -9.33 20.26
CA TYR A 84 -15.06 -10.48 19.47
C TYR A 84 -16.48 -10.34 18.92
N THR A 85 -17.33 -9.51 19.50
CA THR A 85 -18.71 -9.31 19.02
C THR A 85 -18.84 -8.17 18.02
N GLU A 86 -17.97 -7.14 18.09
CA GLU A 86 -18.17 -5.88 17.35
C GLU A 86 -16.96 -5.48 16.48
N ILE A 87 -15.73 -5.77 16.92
CA ILE A 87 -14.51 -5.29 16.28
C ILE A 87 -13.84 -6.33 15.41
N GLY A 88 -13.65 -7.54 15.92
CA GLY A 88 -12.92 -8.62 15.25
C GLY A 88 -13.72 -9.35 14.15
N LEU A 89 -14.82 -8.79 13.70
CA LEU A 89 -15.68 -9.37 12.67
C LEU A 89 -15.05 -9.30 11.28
N GLN A 90 -15.41 -10.25 10.41
CA GLN A 90 -14.97 -10.24 9.00
C GLN A 90 -15.64 -9.14 8.17
N ALA A 91 -16.91 -8.81 8.49
CA ALA A 91 -17.66 -7.76 7.81
C ALA A 91 -18.25 -6.78 8.83
N ILE A 92 -18.09 -5.49 8.58
CA ILE A 92 -18.61 -4.41 9.42
C ILE A 92 -19.88 -3.89 8.78
N ASN A 93 -21.03 -4.28 9.37
CA ASN A 93 -22.35 -3.91 8.87
C ASN A 93 -22.82 -2.53 9.37
N ASN A 94 -22.31 -2.08 10.50
CA ASN A 94 -22.67 -0.79 11.12
C ASN A 94 -21.40 -0.05 11.58
N GLU A 95 -20.99 0.92 10.79
CA GLU A 95 -19.79 1.71 11.06
C GLU A 95 -19.88 2.51 12.37
N THR A 96 -21.06 3.08 12.67
CA THR A 96 -21.25 3.84 13.90
C THR A 96 -21.09 2.97 15.15
N GLN A 97 -21.67 1.79 15.12
CA GLN A 97 -21.55 0.82 16.23
C GLN A 97 -20.10 0.33 16.37
N PHE A 98 -19.42 0.10 15.26
CA PHE A 98 -18.01 -0.30 15.22
C PHE A 98 -17.10 0.72 15.93
N PHE A 99 -17.20 2.00 15.59
CA PHE A 99 -16.42 3.04 16.28
C PHE A 99 -16.83 3.25 17.74
N LYS A 100 -18.13 3.14 18.06
CA LYS A 100 -18.62 3.20 19.43
C LYS A 100 -18.04 2.06 20.28
N ALA A 101 -18.03 0.86 19.75
CA ALA A 101 -17.43 -0.31 20.38
C ALA A 101 -15.93 -0.13 20.61
N GLY A 102 -15.21 0.35 19.59
CA GLY A 102 -13.79 0.67 19.70
C GLY A 102 -13.51 1.66 20.84
N ASN A 103 -14.19 2.79 20.85
CA ASN A 103 -14.06 3.77 21.95
C ASN A 103 -14.45 3.18 23.32
N GLY A 104 -15.41 2.27 23.36
CA GLY A 104 -15.79 1.53 24.57
C GLY A 104 -14.65 0.67 25.12
N ILE A 105 -13.96 -0.07 24.24
CA ILE A 105 -12.78 -0.87 24.63
C ILE A 105 -11.66 0.01 25.16
N LEU A 106 -11.39 1.13 24.51
CA LEU A 106 -10.32 2.04 24.94
C LEU A 106 -10.58 2.66 26.34
N LYS A 107 -11.85 2.81 26.73
CA LYS A 107 -12.22 3.24 28.10
C LYS A 107 -12.03 2.12 29.15
N LEU A 108 -12.11 0.87 28.74
CA LEU A 108 -11.99 -0.29 29.61
C LEU A 108 -10.54 -0.77 29.77
N SER A 109 -9.64 -0.36 28.88
CA SER A 109 -8.26 -0.86 28.78
C SER A 109 -7.26 0.28 28.64
N THR A 110 -5.99 -0.04 28.84
CA THR A 110 -4.86 0.86 28.62
C THR A 110 -3.90 0.27 27.61
N GLN A 111 -3.19 1.12 26.90
CA GLN A 111 -2.12 0.65 26.00
C GLN A 111 -0.97 0.11 26.87
N GLU A 112 -0.54 -1.11 26.58
CA GLU A 112 0.62 -1.71 27.20
C GLU A 112 1.88 -1.37 26.41
N ASP A 113 2.97 -1.11 27.13
CA ASP A 113 4.27 -0.94 26.51
C ASP A 113 4.82 -2.27 26.03
N LYS A 114 4.91 -2.44 24.72
CA LYS A 114 5.46 -3.63 24.06
C LYS A 114 6.88 -3.43 23.54
N SER A 115 7.43 -2.23 23.68
CA SER A 115 8.82 -1.92 23.27
C SER A 115 9.85 -2.65 24.15
N VAL A 116 9.49 -2.97 25.39
CA VAL A 116 10.36 -3.56 26.41
C VAL A 116 10.10 -5.04 26.66
N ILE A 117 8.88 -5.52 26.36
CA ILE A 117 8.47 -6.90 26.68
C ILE A 117 8.84 -7.84 25.51
N GLN A 118 9.97 -8.50 25.60
CA GLN A 118 10.43 -9.47 24.59
C GLN A 118 9.77 -10.86 24.70
N GLU A 119 9.15 -11.22 25.81
CA GLU A 119 8.81 -12.63 26.10
C GLU A 119 7.33 -13.02 26.06
N VAL A 120 6.40 -12.13 25.94
CA VAL A 120 4.98 -12.52 25.99
C VAL A 120 4.22 -11.96 24.80
N ASN A 121 3.92 -12.84 23.84
CA ASN A 121 2.92 -12.63 22.76
C ASN A 121 1.49 -12.44 23.33
N TYR A 122 1.34 -11.69 24.41
CA TYR A 122 0.01 -11.38 24.92
C TYR A 122 -0.52 -10.16 24.14
N PRO A 123 -1.60 -10.35 23.38
CA PRO A 123 -2.12 -9.26 22.58
C PRO A 123 -2.72 -8.18 23.48
N CYS A 124 -2.20 -6.95 23.40
CA CYS A 124 -2.80 -5.80 24.06
C CYS A 124 -4.11 -5.43 23.35
N ILE A 125 -5.24 -5.62 24.04
CA ILE A 125 -6.58 -5.38 23.47
C ILE A 125 -6.77 -3.93 23.01
N TYR A 126 -6.19 -2.96 23.69
CA TYR A 126 -6.17 -1.55 23.29
C TYR A 126 -5.55 -1.37 21.92
N THR A 127 -4.28 -1.79 21.77
CA THR A 127 -3.53 -1.68 20.52
C THR A 127 -4.21 -2.45 19.39
N MET A 128 -4.67 -3.69 19.66
CA MET A 128 -5.37 -4.50 18.65
C MET A 128 -6.64 -3.80 18.13
N THR A 129 -7.39 -3.17 19.02
CA THR A 129 -8.62 -2.46 18.65
C THR A 129 -8.31 -1.29 17.73
N VAL A 130 -7.34 -0.44 18.09
CA VAL A 130 -6.94 0.71 17.27
C VAL A 130 -6.42 0.25 15.90
N PHE A 131 -5.57 -0.77 15.86
CA PHE A 131 -5.05 -1.31 14.60
C PHE A 131 -6.15 -1.88 13.72
N LYS A 132 -7.11 -2.62 14.29
CA LYS A 132 -8.23 -3.14 13.51
C LYS A 132 -9.09 -2.03 12.89
N ILE A 133 -9.26 -0.93 13.61
CA ILE A 133 -9.96 0.25 13.09
C ILE A 133 -9.14 0.96 12.01
N LEU A 134 -7.83 1.11 12.19
CA LEU A 134 -6.94 1.70 11.19
C LEU A 134 -6.87 0.84 9.90
N GLU A 135 -6.83 -0.49 10.01
CA GLU A 135 -6.96 -1.40 8.87
C GLU A 135 -8.26 -1.13 8.10
N TYR A 136 -9.39 -1.11 8.81
CA TYR A 136 -10.70 -0.83 8.20
C TYR A 136 -10.74 0.53 7.50
N LEU A 137 -10.18 1.58 8.12
CA LEU A 137 -10.12 2.92 7.55
C LEU A 137 -9.20 2.98 6.33
N ASN A 138 -8.07 2.29 6.36
CA ASN A 138 -7.11 2.26 5.25
C ASN A 138 -7.68 1.59 3.99
N ASP A 139 -8.60 0.63 4.15
CA ASP A 139 -9.23 -0.11 3.05
C ASP A 139 -10.44 0.61 2.43
N LYS A 140 -10.81 1.80 2.91
CA LYS A 140 -11.88 2.60 2.34
C LYS A 140 -11.50 3.13 0.95
N ALA A 141 -12.47 3.12 0.02
CA ALA A 141 -12.30 3.66 -1.32
C ALA A 141 -11.90 5.15 -1.33
N ILE A 142 -12.48 5.94 -0.41
CA ILE A 142 -12.07 7.31 -0.12
C ILE A 142 -11.28 7.26 1.19
N TYR A 143 -10.02 7.66 1.14
CA TYR A 143 -9.12 7.61 2.29
C TYR A 143 -9.53 8.61 3.36
N PRO A 144 -9.97 8.16 4.56
CA PRO A 144 -10.55 9.06 5.56
C PRO A 144 -9.46 9.66 6.47
N THR A 145 -8.70 10.59 5.93
CA THR A 145 -7.50 11.20 6.53
C THR A 145 -7.68 11.63 7.98
N ASP A 146 -8.75 12.40 8.28
CA ASP A 146 -8.99 12.91 9.63
C ASP A 146 -9.24 11.79 10.65
N LYS A 147 -10.00 10.77 10.26
CA LYS A 147 -10.23 9.61 11.14
C LYS A 147 -8.96 8.80 11.38
N ILE A 148 -8.10 8.67 10.38
CA ILE A 148 -6.81 7.96 10.55
C ILE A 148 -5.91 8.73 11.51
N LEU A 149 -5.82 10.05 11.41
CA LEU A 149 -5.07 10.88 12.36
C LEU A 149 -5.67 10.76 13.75
N GLU A 150 -7.00 10.91 13.90
CA GLU A 150 -7.70 10.74 15.18
C GLU A 150 -7.38 9.38 15.86
N TRP A 151 -7.40 8.28 15.08
CA TRP A 151 -7.15 6.95 15.66
C TRP A 151 -5.67 6.68 15.90
N THR A 152 -4.76 7.22 15.10
CA THR A 152 -3.32 7.15 15.39
C THR A 152 -2.94 7.99 16.61
N ASP A 153 -3.62 9.12 16.89
CA ASP A 153 -3.39 9.94 18.07
C ASP A 153 -3.77 9.25 19.40
N LYS A 154 -4.61 8.20 19.33
CA LYS A 154 -4.94 7.38 20.52
C LYS A 154 -3.78 6.45 20.93
N LEU A 155 -2.76 6.30 20.12
CA LEU A 155 -1.60 5.45 20.38
C LEU A 155 -0.41 6.25 20.87
N ASN A 156 0.23 5.77 21.94
CA ASN A 156 1.62 6.10 22.20
C ASN A 156 2.49 5.20 21.31
N PHE A 157 3.12 5.78 20.27
CA PHE A 157 3.90 5.02 19.30
C PHE A 157 5.18 4.41 19.90
N GLU A 158 5.70 4.97 20.99
CA GLU A 158 6.86 4.41 21.68
C GLU A 158 6.54 3.05 22.32
N PHE A 159 5.29 2.82 22.70
CA PHE A 159 4.83 1.55 23.26
C PHE A 159 4.58 0.46 22.19
N LEU A 160 4.70 0.78 20.92
CA LEU A 160 4.49 -0.18 19.84
C LEU A 160 5.71 -1.06 19.63
N ASP A 161 5.46 -2.33 19.31
CA ASP A 161 6.48 -3.31 19.02
C ASP A 161 7.30 -2.96 17.76
N ASN A 162 8.62 -3.06 17.88
CA ASN A 162 9.57 -2.93 16.78
C ASN A 162 9.85 -4.25 16.07
N ASN A 163 9.46 -5.40 16.67
CA ASN A 163 9.76 -6.70 16.12
C ASN A 163 8.68 -7.10 15.10
N PRO A 164 9.08 -7.66 13.95
CA PRO A 164 8.14 -8.19 12.98
C PRO A 164 7.45 -9.46 13.53
N TYR A 165 6.22 -9.66 13.11
CA TYR A 165 5.48 -10.88 13.41
C TYR A 165 5.70 -11.91 12.30
N SER A 166 6.31 -13.04 12.65
CA SER A 166 6.51 -14.15 11.71
C SER A 166 5.45 -15.22 11.88
N PHE A 167 4.94 -15.72 10.78
CA PHE A 167 3.99 -16.84 10.74
C PHE A 167 4.27 -17.74 9.54
N THR A 168 3.87 -19.00 9.64
CA THR A 168 3.94 -19.95 8.53
C THR A 168 2.60 -19.95 7.80
N ASP A 169 2.62 -19.69 6.49
CA ASP A 169 1.42 -19.72 5.65
C ASP A 169 0.95 -21.16 5.36
N LYS A 170 -0.18 -21.29 4.66
CA LYS A 170 -0.77 -22.60 4.31
C LYS A 170 0.12 -23.44 3.39
N GLU A 171 1.08 -22.81 2.72
CA GLU A 171 2.07 -23.46 1.83
C GLU A 171 3.35 -23.86 2.57
N GLY A 172 3.43 -23.65 3.89
CA GLY A 172 4.59 -23.95 4.73
C GLY A 172 5.71 -22.91 4.63
N LYS A 173 5.47 -21.76 4.01
CA LYS A 173 6.46 -20.67 3.91
C LYS A 173 6.37 -19.74 5.10
N THR A 174 7.49 -19.44 5.72
CA THR A 174 7.56 -18.39 6.74
C THR A 174 7.39 -17.04 6.08
N ARG A 175 6.40 -16.30 6.55
CA ARG A 175 6.11 -14.93 6.16
C ARG A 175 6.29 -14.00 7.34
N GLU A 176 6.66 -12.78 7.04
CA GLU A 176 6.94 -11.75 8.04
C GLU A 176 6.04 -10.54 7.77
N LEU A 177 5.34 -10.08 8.79
CA LEU A 177 4.55 -8.85 8.76
C LEU A 177 5.33 -7.71 9.38
N ALA A 178 5.15 -6.52 8.84
CA ALA A 178 5.77 -5.32 9.40
C ALA A 178 5.42 -5.15 10.88
N PRO A 179 6.38 -4.70 11.71
CA PRO A 179 6.12 -4.35 13.10
C PRO A 179 4.95 -3.37 13.24
N LYS A 180 4.27 -3.39 14.37
CA LYS A 180 3.18 -2.45 14.66
C LYS A 180 3.65 -0.99 14.56
N LYS A 181 4.87 -0.70 15.02
CA LYS A 181 5.45 0.63 14.92
C LYS A 181 5.64 1.06 13.45
N GLU A 182 6.14 0.18 12.58
CA GLU A 182 6.29 0.47 11.13
C GLU A 182 4.93 0.72 10.46
N GLN A 183 3.91 -0.10 10.77
CA GLN A 183 2.55 0.09 10.26
C GLN A 183 1.95 1.43 10.69
N TYR A 184 2.14 1.82 11.96
CA TYR A 184 1.71 3.14 12.48
C TYR A 184 2.32 4.28 11.67
N TYR A 185 3.64 4.26 11.44
CA TYR A 185 4.32 5.27 10.61
C TYR A 185 3.75 5.31 9.19
N MET A 186 3.48 4.15 8.59
CA MET A 186 2.94 4.07 7.24
C MET A 186 1.56 4.72 7.11
N TRP A 187 0.65 4.48 8.04
CA TRP A 187 -0.68 5.09 8.00
C TRP A 187 -0.65 6.58 8.33
N ARG A 188 0.05 6.95 9.40
CA ARG A 188 0.10 8.34 9.86
C ARG A 188 0.79 9.26 8.85
N THR A 189 1.93 8.87 8.30
CA THR A 189 2.64 9.70 7.30
C THR A 189 1.87 9.85 6.00
N LYS A 190 1.11 8.81 5.58
CA LYS A 190 0.18 8.93 4.46
C LYS A 190 -0.90 9.96 4.75
N ALA A 191 -1.51 9.89 5.93
CA ALA A 191 -2.55 10.82 6.33
C ALA A 191 -2.03 12.26 6.46
N LEU A 192 -0.83 12.47 7.00
CA LEU A 192 -0.20 13.79 7.10
C LEU A 192 0.04 14.40 5.71
N LEU A 193 0.56 13.60 4.76
CA LEU A 193 0.76 14.05 3.39
C LEU A 193 -0.57 14.47 2.73
N GLU A 194 -1.60 13.62 2.82
CA GLU A 194 -2.94 13.90 2.24
C GLU A 194 -3.60 15.15 2.89
N LYS A 195 -3.32 15.39 4.16
CA LYS A 195 -3.79 16.58 4.88
C LYS A 195 -2.92 17.82 4.63
N GLN A 196 -1.88 17.70 3.83
CA GLN A 196 -0.92 18.77 3.54
C GLN A 196 -0.14 19.29 4.78
N LEU A 197 -0.02 18.45 5.81
CA LEU A 197 0.81 18.71 6.99
C LEU A 197 2.25 18.26 6.66
N TYR A 198 2.85 18.99 5.72
CA TYR A 198 4.08 18.57 5.05
C TYR A 198 5.28 18.48 5.98
N GLN A 199 5.44 19.48 6.86
CA GLN A 199 6.58 19.50 7.79
C GLN A 199 6.53 18.30 8.76
N GLU A 200 5.36 18.05 9.35
CA GLU A 200 5.15 16.91 10.25
C GLU A 200 5.34 15.57 9.50
N CYS A 201 4.92 15.52 8.24
CA CYS A 201 5.12 14.34 7.40
C CYS A 201 6.61 14.05 7.16
N ILE A 202 7.42 15.07 6.87
CA ILE A 202 8.87 14.95 6.69
C ILE A 202 9.50 14.41 7.96
N GLU A 203 9.30 15.09 9.08
CA GLU A 203 9.89 14.72 10.38
C GLU A 203 9.56 13.28 10.78
N LEU A 204 8.30 12.89 10.59
CA LEU A 204 7.86 11.54 10.94
C LEU A 204 8.42 10.47 9.99
N CYS A 205 8.54 10.78 8.68
CA CYS A 205 9.16 9.87 7.71
C CYS A 205 10.67 9.72 7.96
N GLU A 206 11.38 10.81 8.25
CA GLU A 206 12.81 10.76 8.59
C GLU A 206 13.07 9.97 9.86
N ASN A 207 12.22 10.15 10.88
CA ASN A 207 12.28 9.37 12.10
C ASN A 207 12.09 7.87 11.81
N ALA A 208 11.11 7.50 10.99
CA ALA A 208 10.92 6.10 10.57
C ALA A 208 12.15 5.55 9.86
N LEU A 209 12.74 6.31 8.92
CA LEU A 209 13.93 5.91 8.18
C LEU A 209 15.17 5.75 9.09
N HIS A 210 15.19 6.43 10.23
CA HIS A 210 16.27 6.33 11.21
C HIS A 210 16.10 5.15 12.18
N ILE A 211 14.87 4.85 12.60
CA ILE A 211 14.57 3.82 13.61
C ILE A 211 14.72 2.40 13.06
N PHE A 212 14.28 2.16 11.81
CA PHE A 212 14.26 0.82 11.24
C PHE A 212 15.48 0.53 10.39
N GLU A 213 16.20 -0.52 10.73
CA GLU A 213 17.32 -1.04 9.92
C GLU A 213 16.82 -1.81 8.69
N LYS A 214 15.68 -2.50 8.82
CA LYS A 214 15.03 -3.29 7.77
C LYS A 214 13.58 -2.86 7.63
N PHE A 215 13.14 -2.69 6.38
CA PHE A 215 11.78 -2.32 6.05
C PHE A 215 11.04 -3.47 5.38
N HIS A 216 9.72 -3.54 5.61
CA HIS A 216 8.81 -4.47 4.96
C HIS A 216 8.11 -3.80 3.77
N TYR A 217 7.70 -4.59 2.77
CA TYR A 217 6.90 -4.11 1.62
C TYR A 217 7.50 -2.90 0.87
N SER A 218 8.81 -2.69 0.98
CA SER A 218 9.50 -1.48 0.47
C SER A 218 8.99 -0.18 1.11
N ASN A 219 8.66 -0.20 2.39
CA ASN A 219 8.18 0.99 3.11
C ASN A 219 9.21 2.13 3.15
N ASP A 220 10.51 1.83 3.08
CA ASP A 220 11.57 2.82 2.90
C ASP A 220 11.36 3.69 1.65
N VAL A 221 10.90 3.09 0.55
CA VAL A 221 10.58 3.81 -0.69
C VAL A 221 9.37 4.72 -0.49
N TRP A 222 8.35 4.24 0.24
CA TRP A 222 7.16 5.04 0.52
C TRP A 222 7.44 6.23 1.44
N PHE A 223 8.29 6.07 2.46
CA PHE A 223 8.71 7.19 3.31
C PHE A 223 9.52 8.21 2.51
N ALA A 224 10.55 7.79 1.76
CA ALA A 224 11.35 8.68 0.94
C ALA A 224 10.50 9.43 -0.10
N ARG A 225 9.52 8.75 -0.71
CA ARG A 225 8.57 9.37 -1.63
C ARG A 225 7.73 10.45 -0.93
N ARG A 226 7.21 10.18 0.27
CA ARG A 226 6.40 11.15 1.03
C ARG A 226 7.19 12.38 1.42
N ILE A 227 8.46 12.22 1.81
CA ILE A 227 9.38 13.34 2.06
C ILE A 227 9.49 14.20 0.79
N SER A 228 9.76 13.59 -0.35
CA SER A 228 9.91 14.32 -1.61
C SER A 228 8.63 15.08 -2.00
N LEU A 229 7.45 14.44 -1.87
CA LEU A 229 6.16 15.08 -2.14
C LEU A 229 5.84 16.20 -1.16
N SER A 230 6.26 16.06 0.09
CA SER A 230 6.12 17.11 1.10
C SER A 230 6.98 18.32 0.78
N TYR A 231 8.22 18.13 0.31
CA TYR A 231 9.04 19.25 -0.17
C TYR A 231 8.40 19.96 -1.37
N LYS A 232 7.81 19.20 -2.31
CA LYS A 232 7.01 19.78 -3.39
C LYS A 232 5.87 20.65 -2.83
N GLY A 233 5.12 20.14 -1.87
CA GLY A 233 4.01 20.86 -1.23
C GLY A 233 4.43 22.11 -0.45
N LEU A 234 5.66 22.14 0.06
CA LEU A 234 6.28 23.30 0.70
C LEU A 234 6.87 24.32 -0.30
N GLY A 235 6.65 24.14 -1.60
CA GLY A 235 7.19 25.03 -2.62
C GLY A 235 8.68 24.87 -2.89
N GLN A 236 9.22 23.67 -2.63
CA GLN A 236 10.64 23.32 -2.88
C GLN A 236 10.76 22.23 -3.95
N PRO A 237 10.31 22.49 -5.20
CA PRO A 237 10.25 21.47 -6.25
C PRO A 237 11.63 20.95 -6.67
N GLU A 238 12.69 21.77 -6.58
CA GLU A 238 14.06 21.35 -6.90
C GLU A 238 14.56 20.27 -5.94
N THR A 239 14.34 20.46 -4.64
CA THR A 239 14.67 19.49 -3.60
C THR A 239 13.87 18.19 -3.81
N ALA A 240 12.58 18.31 -4.11
CA ALA A 240 11.72 17.17 -4.42
C ALA A 240 12.24 16.37 -5.64
N LEU A 241 12.61 17.05 -6.73
CA LEU A 241 13.18 16.44 -7.93
C LEU A 241 14.48 15.69 -7.66
N GLU A 242 15.40 16.28 -6.90
CA GLU A 242 16.68 15.65 -6.56
C GLU A 242 16.45 14.35 -5.78
N GLN A 243 15.58 14.40 -4.77
CA GLN A 243 15.24 13.25 -3.95
C GLN A 243 14.53 12.16 -4.76
N LEU A 244 13.52 12.51 -5.59
CA LEU A 244 12.83 11.55 -6.44
C LEU A 244 13.75 10.91 -7.47
N LYS A 245 14.67 11.68 -8.08
CA LYS A 245 15.69 11.13 -9.00
C LYS A 245 16.66 10.19 -8.30
N THR A 246 17.03 10.49 -7.07
CA THR A 246 17.87 9.62 -6.25
C THR A 246 17.12 8.33 -5.89
N LEU A 247 15.85 8.44 -5.52
CA LEU A 247 14.98 7.30 -5.25
C LEU A 247 14.78 6.42 -6.49
N LEU A 248 14.59 7.04 -7.67
CA LEU A 248 14.42 6.33 -8.95
C LEU A 248 15.64 5.47 -9.32
N LYS A 249 16.86 5.89 -8.96
CA LYS A 249 18.09 5.08 -9.16
C LYS A 249 18.07 3.79 -8.30
N ARG A 250 17.43 3.82 -7.14
CA ARG A 250 17.30 2.67 -6.23
C ARG A 250 16.11 1.78 -6.62
N LYS A 251 14.99 2.40 -7.00
CA LYS A 251 13.71 1.75 -7.32
C LYS A 251 13.09 2.37 -8.56
N ASN A 252 13.16 1.66 -9.67
CA ASN A 252 12.62 2.12 -10.95
C ASN A 252 11.11 1.84 -11.03
N GLU A 253 10.31 2.64 -10.35
CA GLU A 253 8.85 2.51 -10.26
C GLU A 253 8.15 3.58 -11.11
N TRP A 254 7.07 3.20 -11.78
CA TRP A 254 6.32 4.09 -12.67
C TRP A 254 5.75 5.32 -11.97
N PHE A 255 5.31 5.19 -10.72
CA PHE A 255 4.73 6.30 -9.97
C PHE A 255 5.78 7.36 -9.58
N ILE A 256 7.04 6.97 -9.33
CA ILE A 256 8.13 7.93 -9.09
C ILE A 256 8.43 8.72 -10.37
N GLN A 257 8.46 8.05 -11.52
CA GLN A 257 8.66 8.70 -12.81
C GLN A 257 7.50 9.67 -13.12
N LYS A 258 6.25 9.29 -12.82
CA LYS A 258 5.09 10.16 -12.97
C LYS A 258 5.22 11.43 -12.13
N GLU A 259 5.61 11.33 -10.87
CA GLU A 259 5.77 12.47 -9.97
C GLU A 259 6.88 13.42 -10.43
N ILE A 260 7.99 12.89 -10.95
CA ILE A 260 9.02 13.71 -11.59
C ILE A 260 8.45 14.44 -12.80
N ALA A 261 7.64 13.77 -13.62
CA ALA A 261 7.01 14.38 -14.78
C ALA A 261 6.05 15.52 -14.39
N GLU A 262 5.27 15.34 -13.32
CA GLU A 262 4.35 16.35 -12.78
C GLU A 262 5.11 17.61 -12.34
N ILE A 263 6.23 17.45 -11.63
CA ILE A 263 7.04 18.61 -11.18
C ILE A 263 7.61 19.36 -12.38
N TYR A 264 8.15 18.65 -13.38
CA TYR A 264 8.66 19.31 -14.58
C TYR A 264 7.56 20.05 -15.35
N LEU A 265 6.37 19.48 -15.44
CA LEU A 265 5.23 20.13 -16.09
C LEU A 265 4.83 21.43 -15.37
N GLU A 266 4.79 21.41 -14.04
CA GLU A 266 4.51 22.58 -13.20
C GLU A 266 5.59 23.66 -13.34
N GLN A 267 6.84 23.28 -13.55
CA GLN A 267 7.96 24.19 -13.84
C GLN A 267 7.97 24.68 -15.31
N GLY A 268 7.06 24.19 -16.16
CA GLY A 268 6.96 24.57 -17.57
C GLY A 268 7.91 23.81 -18.50
N ASP A 269 8.74 22.90 -17.98
CA ASP A 269 9.62 22.05 -18.80
C ASP A 269 8.84 20.86 -19.39
N LYS A 270 8.13 21.13 -20.49
CA LYS A 270 7.27 20.14 -21.16
C LYS A 270 8.06 18.97 -21.74
N ASP A 271 9.31 19.16 -22.11
CA ASP A 271 10.14 18.13 -22.74
C ASP A 271 10.60 17.09 -21.70
N GLN A 272 11.09 17.55 -20.55
CA GLN A 272 11.41 16.65 -19.43
C GLN A 272 10.13 15.99 -18.88
N ALA A 273 9.03 16.74 -18.76
CA ALA A 273 7.76 16.19 -18.35
C ALA A 273 7.31 15.04 -19.26
N LEU A 274 7.35 15.24 -20.59
CA LEU A 274 7.00 14.20 -21.56
C LEU A 274 7.93 12.99 -21.43
N LYS A 275 9.24 13.22 -21.35
CA LYS A 275 10.24 12.15 -21.21
C LYS A 275 9.94 11.24 -20.01
N PHE A 276 9.76 11.81 -18.83
CA PHE A 276 9.48 11.02 -17.62
C PHE A 276 8.09 10.38 -17.62
N ALA A 277 7.09 11.05 -18.20
CA ALA A 277 5.75 10.48 -18.35
C ALA A 277 5.74 9.28 -19.31
N LEU A 278 6.49 9.33 -20.41
CA LEU A 278 6.66 8.21 -21.35
C LEU A 278 7.43 7.04 -20.69
N ASP A 279 8.49 7.34 -19.94
CA ASP A 279 9.21 6.31 -19.18
C ASP A 279 8.27 5.63 -18.18
N SER A 280 7.43 6.39 -17.49
CA SER A 280 6.40 5.89 -16.58
C SER A 280 5.36 5.01 -17.29
N ALA A 281 4.87 5.42 -18.47
CA ALA A 281 3.88 4.68 -19.24
C ALA A 281 4.44 3.33 -19.73
N LEU A 282 5.70 3.32 -20.17
CA LEU A 282 6.41 2.14 -20.65
C LEU A 282 6.89 1.20 -19.53
N ASN A 283 6.95 1.68 -18.28
CA ASN A 283 7.36 0.90 -17.12
C ASN A 283 6.29 -0.14 -16.73
N PHE A 284 6.68 -1.16 -15.95
CA PHE A 284 5.77 -2.19 -15.45
C PHE A 284 4.67 -1.59 -14.55
N GLY A 285 3.48 -2.15 -14.63
CA GLY A 285 2.32 -1.81 -13.80
C GLY A 285 1.00 -1.91 -14.54
N ASP A 286 -0.06 -2.18 -13.80
CA ASP A 286 -1.41 -2.37 -14.33
C ASP A 286 -1.96 -1.06 -14.92
N ALA A 287 -2.61 -1.15 -16.06
CA ALA A 287 -3.10 0.01 -16.79
C ALA A 287 -4.18 0.79 -16.00
N ASP A 288 -5.03 0.08 -15.28
CA ASP A 288 -6.09 0.67 -14.45
C ASP A 288 -5.54 1.50 -13.28
N LYS A 289 -4.35 1.18 -12.77
CA LYS A 289 -3.67 1.94 -11.72
C LYS A 289 -2.96 3.20 -12.25
N LYS A 290 -2.74 3.29 -13.56
CA LYS A 290 -2.03 4.39 -14.22
C LYS A 290 -2.95 5.49 -14.77
N MET A 291 -4.22 5.53 -14.40
CA MET A 291 -5.20 6.49 -14.95
C MET A 291 -4.72 7.93 -14.87
N ASN A 292 -4.20 8.36 -13.72
CA ASN A 292 -3.69 9.73 -13.55
C ASN A 292 -2.44 10.02 -14.41
N LEU A 293 -1.63 8.99 -14.73
CA LEU A 293 -0.51 9.13 -15.65
C LEU A 293 -1.00 9.38 -17.08
N TYR A 294 -2.05 8.68 -17.51
CA TYR A 294 -2.60 8.90 -18.86
C TYR A 294 -3.24 10.27 -19.00
N LEU A 295 -3.92 10.77 -17.96
CA LEU A 295 -4.42 12.16 -17.92
C LEU A 295 -3.26 13.18 -17.95
N LEU A 296 -2.17 12.93 -17.24
CA LEU A 296 -0.96 13.75 -17.29
C LEU A 296 -0.38 13.79 -18.72
N LEU A 297 -0.31 12.64 -19.39
CA LEU A 297 0.14 12.56 -20.79
C LEU A 297 -0.78 13.36 -21.73
N VAL A 298 -2.10 13.30 -21.52
CA VAL A 298 -3.06 14.13 -22.29
C VAL A 298 -2.73 15.60 -22.14
N ASP A 299 -2.55 16.09 -20.91
CA ASP A 299 -2.23 17.51 -20.65
C ASP A 299 -0.89 17.93 -21.28
N ILE A 300 0.15 17.13 -21.14
CA ILE A 300 1.47 17.40 -21.75
C ILE A 300 1.36 17.45 -23.28
N LEU A 301 0.70 16.46 -23.89
CA LEU A 301 0.57 16.34 -25.35
C LEU A 301 -0.28 17.47 -25.95
N GLN A 302 -1.37 17.86 -25.29
CA GLN A 302 -2.16 19.02 -25.68
C GLN A 302 -1.32 20.32 -25.66
N LYS A 303 -0.53 20.53 -24.59
CA LYS A 303 0.36 21.69 -24.46
C LYS A 303 1.50 21.70 -25.50
N GLN A 304 1.79 20.56 -26.13
CA GLN A 304 2.75 20.42 -27.22
C GLN A 304 2.07 20.39 -28.62
N GLY A 305 0.72 20.51 -28.69
CA GLY A 305 -0.02 20.48 -29.95
C GLY A 305 -0.16 19.09 -30.57
N LYS A 306 0.13 18.00 -29.83
CA LYS A 306 0.04 16.61 -30.26
C LYS A 306 -1.38 16.06 -29.97
N THR A 307 -2.36 16.59 -30.70
CA THR A 307 -3.80 16.38 -30.42
C THR A 307 -4.24 14.94 -30.67
N ASP A 308 -3.72 14.29 -31.72
CA ASP A 308 -4.13 12.91 -32.08
C ASP A 308 -3.62 11.91 -31.04
N GLU A 309 -2.37 12.11 -30.56
CA GLU A 309 -1.80 11.28 -29.49
C GLU A 309 -2.57 11.49 -28.17
N ALA A 310 -2.92 12.73 -27.83
CA ALA A 310 -3.73 13.03 -26.64
C ALA A 310 -5.11 12.35 -26.73
N ARG A 311 -5.78 12.44 -27.88
CA ARG A 311 -7.06 11.77 -28.13
C ARG A 311 -6.97 10.26 -27.88
N LYS A 312 -5.93 9.61 -28.37
CA LYS A 312 -5.75 8.17 -28.20
C LYS A 312 -5.65 7.76 -26.71
N HIS A 313 -5.07 8.61 -25.87
CA HIS A 313 -5.04 8.37 -24.42
C HIS A 313 -6.43 8.49 -23.79
N ILE A 314 -7.27 9.44 -24.23
CA ILE A 314 -8.66 9.54 -23.74
C ILE A 314 -9.48 8.34 -24.19
N GLU A 315 -9.32 7.85 -25.42
CA GLU A 315 -9.95 6.60 -25.88
C GLU A 315 -9.59 5.43 -24.95
N PHE A 316 -8.31 5.33 -24.57
CA PHE A 316 -7.83 4.27 -23.67
C PHE A 316 -8.42 4.39 -22.26
N ILE A 317 -8.44 5.59 -21.69
CA ILE A 317 -9.05 5.88 -20.38
C ILE A 317 -10.53 5.49 -20.39
N CYS A 318 -11.28 5.91 -21.43
CA CYS A 318 -12.69 5.57 -21.57
C CYS A 318 -12.90 4.05 -21.64
N LYS A 319 -12.07 3.35 -22.41
CA LYS A 319 -12.16 1.89 -22.55
C LYS A 319 -11.87 1.17 -21.23
N ILE A 320 -10.84 1.58 -20.47
CA ILE A 320 -10.58 1.02 -19.15
C ILE A 320 -11.77 1.22 -18.21
N ARG A 321 -12.35 2.43 -18.18
CA ARG A 321 -13.52 2.72 -17.33
C ARG A 321 -14.75 1.90 -17.73
N GLN A 322 -14.99 1.69 -19.04
CA GLN A 322 -16.07 0.83 -19.52
C GLN A 322 -15.91 -0.63 -19.06
N GLU A 323 -14.72 -1.20 -19.24
CA GLU A 323 -14.45 -2.60 -18.85
C GLU A 323 -14.55 -2.84 -17.34
N ASN A 324 -14.15 -1.85 -16.53
CA ASN A 324 -14.25 -1.92 -15.07
C ASN A 324 -15.60 -1.41 -14.53
N GLN A 325 -16.53 -0.95 -15.38
CA GLN A 325 -17.82 -0.38 -14.98
C GLN A 325 -17.67 0.86 -14.07
N TRP A 326 -16.60 1.63 -14.26
CA TRP A 326 -16.34 2.85 -13.50
C TRP A 326 -17.07 4.03 -14.10
N LYS A 327 -17.57 4.92 -13.24
CA LYS A 327 -18.29 6.13 -13.65
C LYS A 327 -17.35 7.05 -14.45
N MET A 328 -17.84 7.59 -15.56
CA MET A 328 -17.22 8.73 -16.25
C MET A 328 -17.54 9.99 -15.45
N ASP A 329 -16.50 10.71 -15.01
CA ASP A 329 -16.66 12.00 -14.34
C ASP A 329 -16.87 13.15 -15.34
N ASN A 330 -17.22 14.34 -14.84
CA ASN A 330 -17.51 15.50 -15.69
C ASN A 330 -16.29 15.93 -16.51
N ASP A 331 -15.09 15.88 -15.95
CA ASP A 331 -13.87 16.28 -16.63
C ASP A 331 -13.59 15.36 -17.82
N LEU A 332 -13.76 14.06 -17.62
CA LEU A 332 -13.62 13.10 -18.72
C LEU A 332 -14.71 13.29 -19.79
N HIS A 333 -15.96 13.64 -19.41
CA HIS A 333 -17.00 13.98 -20.39
C HIS A 333 -16.63 15.20 -21.23
N GLN A 334 -16.02 16.22 -20.64
CA GLN A 334 -15.50 17.38 -21.38
C GLN A 334 -14.43 16.96 -22.39
N GLN A 335 -13.50 16.09 -21.99
CA GLN A 335 -12.46 15.57 -22.89
C GLN A 335 -13.06 14.71 -24.03
N ILE A 336 -14.03 13.86 -23.74
CA ILE A 336 -14.76 13.07 -24.75
C ILE A 336 -15.38 13.99 -25.80
N THR A 337 -16.03 15.06 -25.37
CA THR A 337 -16.65 16.06 -26.24
C THR A 337 -15.58 16.80 -27.04
N LEU A 338 -14.52 17.29 -26.40
CA LEU A 338 -13.43 18.03 -27.04
C LEU A 338 -12.78 17.23 -28.18
N PHE A 339 -12.53 15.96 -27.94
CA PHE A 339 -11.90 15.06 -28.93
C PHE A 339 -12.92 14.34 -29.84
N SER A 340 -14.21 14.62 -29.70
CA SER A 340 -15.30 14.01 -30.50
C SER A 340 -15.23 12.47 -30.50
N ILE A 341 -15.07 11.86 -29.31
CA ILE A 341 -14.91 10.41 -29.15
C ILE A 341 -16.26 9.73 -29.13
N ASP A 342 -16.46 8.78 -30.05
CA ASP A 342 -17.62 7.90 -30.07
C ASP A 342 -17.35 6.64 -29.22
N LEU A 343 -17.92 6.61 -28.01
CA LEU A 343 -17.71 5.52 -27.04
C LEU A 343 -18.21 4.16 -27.56
N SER A 344 -19.12 4.14 -28.52
CA SER A 344 -19.66 2.89 -29.10
C SER A 344 -18.69 2.24 -30.11
N LYS A 345 -17.75 3.01 -30.65
CA LYS A 345 -16.80 2.60 -31.68
C LYS A 345 -15.38 2.35 -31.16
N LEU A 346 -15.20 2.37 -29.83
CA LEU A 346 -13.88 2.11 -29.24
C LEU A 346 -13.42 0.68 -29.55
N SER A 347 -12.20 0.58 -30.01
CA SER A 347 -11.53 -0.70 -30.23
C SER A 347 -11.36 -1.49 -28.92
N ASP A 348 -11.00 -2.76 -29.02
CA ASP A 348 -10.62 -3.58 -27.86
C ASP A 348 -9.46 -2.95 -27.09
N LEU A 349 -9.47 -3.09 -25.76
CA LEU A 349 -8.47 -2.50 -24.86
C LEU A 349 -7.04 -2.89 -25.26
N ARG A 350 -6.83 -4.13 -25.68
CA ARG A 350 -5.51 -4.62 -26.08
C ARG A 350 -5.04 -3.96 -27.37
N VAL A 351 -5.95 -3.66 -28.29
CA VAL A 351 -5.63 -2.98 -29.54
C VAL A 351 -5.21 -1.56 -29.25
N ILE A 352 -6.02 -0.81 -28.48
CA ILE A 352 -5.70 0.58 -28.11
C ILE A 352 -4.37 0.64 -27.35
N HIS A 353 -4.14 -0.27 -26.41
CA HIS A 353 -2.89 -0.32 -25.65
C HIS A 353 -1.67 -0.58 -26.56
N LYS A 354 -1.80 -1.48 -27.53
CA LYS A 354 -0.73 -1.74 -28.50
C LYS A 354 -0.40 -0.51 -29.35
N GLU A 355 -1.43 0.21 -29.80
CA GLU A 355 -1.26 1.48 -30.53
C GLU A 355 -0.58 2.54 -29.66
N LEU A 356 -1.03 2.72 -28.41
CA LEU A 356 -0.41 3.63 -27.47
C LEU A 356 1.06 3.30 -27.21
N ARG A 357 1.41 2.03 -27.07
CA ARG A 357 2.82 1.64 -26.90
C ARG A 357 3.68 2.04 -28.11
N GLN A 358 3.14 1.98 -29.31
CA GLN A 358 3.83 2.47 -30.52
C GLN A 358 3.97 4.00 -30.49
N ILE A 359 2.92 4.71 -30.08
CA ILE A 359 2.96 6.16 -29.90
C ILE A 359 4.02 6.54 -28.86
N TRP A 360 4.04 5.91 -27.68
CA TRP A 360 5.04 6.18 -26.64
C TRP A 360 6.46 5.89 -27.10
N ASP A 361 6.69 4.77 -27.82
CA ASP A 361 8.00 4.46 -28.39
C ASP A 361 8.41 5.51 -29.43
N ASN A 362 7.50 5.98 -30.29
CA ASN A 362 7.81 6.99 -31.30
C ASN A 362 8.14 8.34 -30.65
N LEU A 363 7.31 8.81 -29.72
CA LEU A 363 7.52 10.08 -29.00
C LEU A 363 8.81 10.06 -28.18
N LYS A 364 9.13 8.92 -27.55
CA LYS A 364 10.35 8.79 -26.74
C LYS A 364 11.63 9.00 -27.53
N PHE A 365 11.61 8.65 -28.81
CA PHE A 365 12.76 8.70 -29.70
C PHE A 365 12.59 9.76 -30.81
N GLU A 366 11.60 10.63 -30.70
CA GLU A 366 11.38 11.71 -31.64
C GLU A 366 12.62 12.63 -31.69
N GLY A 367 13.06 13.00 -32.89
CA GLY A 367 14.27 13.81 -33.09
C GLY A 367 15.60 13.12 -32.87
N GLN A 368 15.60 11.81 -32.47
CA GLN A 368 16.85 11.05 -32.34
C GLN A 368 17.17 10.28 -33.64
N ASP A 369 18.46 10.22 -33.97
CA ASP A 369 18.93 9.45 -35.11
C ASP A 369 18.73 7.95 -34.90
N LYS A 370 17.95 7.34 -35.77
CA LYS A 370 17.75 5.89 -35.81
C LYS A 370 18.88 5.23 -36.60
N LEU A 371 19.78 4.57 -35.88
CA LEU A 371 20.93 3.90 -36.45
C LEU A 371 20.59 2.48 -36.97
N LYS A 372 21.37 2.04 -37.97
CA LYS A 372 21.35 0.68 -38.46
C LYS A 372 22.68 0.00 -38.12
N GLY A 373 22.64 -1.29 -37.79
CA GLY A 373 23.83 -2.04 -37.47
C GLY A 373 23.58 -3.56 -37.52
N ILE A 374 24.60 -4.31 -37.18
CA ILE A 374 24.56 -5.77 -37.16
C ILE A 374 25.01 -6.24 -35.78
N ILE A 375 24.29 -7.19 -35.19
CA ILE A 375 24.71 -7.82 -33.93
C ILE A 375 26.03 -8.57 -34.21
N ARG A 376 27.13 -8.06 -33.65
CA ARG A 376 28.47 -8.60 -33.82
C ARG A 376 28.71 -9.83 -32.96
N ASN A 377 28.34 -9.74 -31.69
CA ASN A 377 28.46 -10.86 -30.77
C ASN A 377 27.49 -10.71 -29.60
N ILE A 378 27.23 -11.84 -28.97
CA ILE A 378 26.45 -11.93 -27.70
C ILE A 378 27.42 -12.44 -26.64
N LEU A 379 27.38 -11.86 -25.44
CA LEU A 379 28.23 -12.29 -24.35
C LEU A 379 27.81 -13.69 -23.84
N PRO A 380 28.73 -14.46 -23.26
CA PRO A 380 28.48 -15.87 -22.88
C PRO A 380 27.28 -16.07 -21.95
N ASN A 381 26.92 -15.04 -21.15
CA ASN A 381 25.76 -15.08 -20.25
C ASN A 381 24.41 -14.84 -20.97
N GLY A 382 24.42 -14.55 -22.27
CA GLY A 382 23.23 -14.30 -23.08
C GLY A 382 22.48 -13.00 -22.77
N ASN A 383 22.93 -12.20 -21.81
CA ASN A 383 22.19 -11.03 -21.32
C ASN A 383 22.56 -9.72 -22.01
N ALA A 384 23.62 -9.70 -22.82
CA ALA A 384 24.13 -8.51 -23.47
C ALA A 384 24.96 -8.89 -24.72
N GLY A 385 25.27 -7.87 -25.52
CA GLY A 385 26.10 -8.03 -26.72
C GLY A 385 26.60 -6.68 -27.26
N PHE A 386 27.10 -6.72 -28.49
CA PHE A 386 27.55 -5.54 -29.20
C PHE A 386 26.92 -5.48 -30.58
N ILE A 387 26.48 -4.29 -30.97
CA ILE A 387 26.02 -3.98 -32.33
C ILE A 387 27.08 -3.13 -33.00
N GLU A 388 27.54 -3.56 -34.18
CA GLU A 388 28.50 -2.87 -35.01
C GLU A 388 27.75 -2.08 -36.09
N ILE A 389 28.16 -0.82 -36.29
CA ILE A 389 27.72 0.02 -37.39
C ILE A 389 28.82 0.11 -38.46
N ASP A 390 28.48 0.61 -39.66
CA ASP A 390 29.46 0.90 -40.71
C ASP A 390 30.61 1.74 -40.11
N LYS A 391 31.87 1.41 -40.46
CA LYS A 391 33.11 2.01 -39.97
C LYS A 391 33.68 1.44 -38.66
N GLY A 392 33.27 0.24 -38.23
CA GLY A 392 33.91 -0.47 -37.11
C GLY A 392 33.59 0.03 -35.71
N LYS A 393 32.65 0.95 -35.57
CA LYS A 393 32.19 1.43 -34.26
C LYS A 393 31.13 0.49 -33.68
N SER A 394 31.33 0.06 -32.44
CA SER A 394 30.44 -0.87 -31.77
C SER A 394 29.78 -0.23 -30.55
N TYR A 395 28.52 -0.58 -30.31
CA TYR A 395 27.74 -0.14 -29.17
C TYR A 395 27.27 -1.34 -28.33
N TYR A 396 27.45 -1.25 -27.03
CA TYR A 396 26.96 -2.25 -26.10
C TYR A 396 25.43 -2.20 -26.04
N PHE A 397 24.79 -3.36 -25.91
CA PHE A 397 23.36 -3.46 -25.66
C PHE A 397 23.05 -4.55 -24.66
N GLN A 398 21.92 -4.43 -24.00
CA GLN A 398 21.33 -5.48 -23.17
C GLN A 398 20.20 -6.17 -23.94
N THR A 399 20.11 -7.51 -23.84
CA THR A 399 19.10 -8.28 -24.58
C THR A 399 17.67 -7.92 -24.21
N ARG A 400 17.45 -7.35 -23.02
CA ARG A 400 16.14 -6.79 -22.60
C ARG A 400 15.70 -5.57 -23.43
N ASP A 401 16.64 -4.88 -24.06
CA ASP A 401 16.36 -3.71 -24.92
C ASP A 401 15.96 -4.10 -26.34
N PHE A 402 15.99 -5.39 -26.66
CA PHE A 402 15.58 -5.94 -27.94
C PHE A 402 14.05 -6.06 -28.01
N LYS A 403 13.44 -5.46 -29.04
CA LYS A 403 12.00 -5.38 -29.28
C LYS A 403 11.56 -6.38 -30.35
N GLY A 404 11.82 -7.65 -30.10
CA GLY A 404 11.47 -8.75 -31.00
C GLY A 404 11.47 -10.09 -30.27
N LYS A 405 11.25 -11.18 -31.01
CA LYS A 405 11.39 -12.52 -30.43
C LYS A 405 12.84 -12.75 -30.02
N LYS A 406 13.07 -13.40 -28.90
CA LYS A 406 14.43 -13.67 -28.38
C LYS A 406 15.28 -14.48 -29.34
N ASP A 407 14.64 -15.36 -30.13
CA ASP A 407 15.29 -16.22 -31.13
C ASP A 407 15.94 -15.40 -32.26
N LEU A 408 15.59 -14.13 -32.41
CA LEU A 408 16.19 -13.22 -33.38
C LEU A 408 17.42 -12.49 -32.83
N ILE A 409 17.83 -12.74 -31.61
CA ILE A 409 19.04 -12.18 -31.02
C ILE A 409 20.21 -13.08 -31.36
N ASN A 410 20.69 -12.99 -32.62
CA ASN A 410 21.77 -13.81 -33.12
C ASN A 410 22.88 -12.97 -33.77
N GLN A 411 24.08 -13.47 -33.74
CA GLN A 411 25.18 -12.86 -34.48
C GLN A 411 24.84 -12.77 -35.97
N GLY A 412 25.09 -11.64 -36.59
CA GLY A 412 24.77 -11.36 -38.00
C GLY A 412 23.37 -10.76 -38.22
N GLN A 413 22.50 -10.73 -37.21
CA GLN A 413 21.17 -10.11 -37.33
C GLN A 413 21.31 -8.61 -37.59
N LYS A 414 20.70 -8.13 -38.68
CA LYS A 414 20.57 -6.69 -38.96
C LYS A 414 19.50 -6.08 -38.05
N VAL A 415 19.81 -4.93 -37.49
CA VAL A 415 18.93 -4.24 -36.53
C VAL A 415 18.93 -2.73 -36.74
N THR A 416 17.83 -2.10 -36.29
CA THR A 416 17.79 -0.65 -36.03
C THR A 416 17.79 -0.42 -34.53
N PHE A 417 18.35 0.70 -34.09
CA PHE A 417 18.42 1.04 -32.68
C PHE A 417 18.63 2.56 -32.49
N PHE A 418 18.46 3.00 -31.25
CA PHE A 418 18.79 4.37 -30.81
C PHE A 418 19.93 4.30 -29.80
N LEU A 419 20.54 5.45 -29.52
CA LEU A 419 21.60 5.56 -28.52
C LEU A 419 21.09 6.26 -27.26
N ALA A 420 21.43 5.71 -26.12
CA ALA A 420 21.23 6.34 -24.82
C ALA A 420 22.57 6.53 -24.11
N ASP A 421 22.71 7.65 -23.39
CA ASP A 421 23.86 7.88 -22.53
C ASP A 421 23.89 6.84 -21.40
N SER A 422 25.08 6.34 -21.13
CA SER A 422 25.35 5.33 -20.12
C SER A 422 26.69 5.63 -19.44
N PHE A 423 26.94 4.98 -18.31
CA PHE A 423 28.21 5.13 -17.62
C PHE A 423 28.90 3.78 -17.48
N ASP A 424 30.08 3.66 -18.09
CA ASP A 424 30.93 2.50 -17.95
C ASP A 424 31.70 2.57 -16.63
N LYS A 425 31.22 1.83 -15.62
CA LYS A 425 31.85 1.79 -14.29
C LYS A 425 33.29 1.26 -14.31
N LYS A 426 33.64 0.38 -15.26
CA LYS A 426 35.00 -0.18 -15.34
C LYS A 426 36.00 0.83 -15.91
N LYS A 427 35.56 1.63 -16.89
CA LYS A 427 36.38 2.65 -17.53
C LYS A 427 36.22 4.04 -16.93
N ASN A 428 35.28 4.19 -15.96
CA ASN A 428 34.94 5.45 -15.30
C ASN A 428 34.64 6.58 -16.30
N GLN A 429 33.90 6.27 -17.37
CA GLN A 429 33.60 7.26 -18.42
C GLN A 429 32.17 7.18 -18.93
N VAL A 430 31.67 8.30 -19.42
CA VAL A 430 30.38 8.36 -20.13
C VAL A 430 30.51 7.63 -21.45
N THR A 431 29.55 6.78 -21.77
CA THR A 431 29.47 5.99 -23.00
C THR A 431 28.03 6.03 -23.52
N LYS A 432 27.81 5.45 -24.71
CA LYS A 432 26.48 5.29 -25.27
C LYS A 432 26.16 3.82 -25.48
N ASN A 433 24.97 3.40 -25.05
CA ASN A 433 24.46 2.06 -25.26
C ASN A 433 23.37 2.07 -26.33
N ALA A 434 23.27 0.97 -27.08
CA ALA A 434 22.17 0.76 -28.00
C ALA A 434 20.91 0.32 -27.23
N ILE A 435 19.80 0.98 -27.52
CA ILE A 435 18.48 0.74 -26.89
C ILE A 435 17.37 0.66 -27.94
N ASN A 436 16.20 0.13 -27.58
CA ASN A 436 15.03 -0.05 -28.46
C ASN A 436 15.42 -0.74 -29.80
N ILE A 437 16.12 -1.84 -29.66
CA ILE A 437 16.68 -2.56 -30.80
C ILE A 437 15.56 -3.35 -31.51
N LYS A 438 15.39 -3.12 -32.82
CA LYS A 438 14.36 -3.81 -33.64
C LYS A 438 15.04 -4.54 -34.78
N PRO A 439 14.70 -5.85 -35.03
CA PRO A 439 15.25 -6.58 -36.15
C PRO A 439 14.79 -5.98 -37.48
N ILE A 440 15.66 -6.06 -38.49
CA ILE A 440 15.35 -5.74 -39.89
C ILE A 440 15.26 -7.10 -40.61
N PHE A 441 14.16 -7.30 -41.33
CA PHE A 441 13.91 -8.48 -42.17
C PHE A 441 14.19 -8.16 -43.62
#